data_082eb0f67bcf5d936ecc9e49d15cc530
#
_entry.id   082eb0f67bcf5d936ecc9e49d15cc530
#
_cell.length_a   1.000
_cell.length_b   1.000
_cell.length_c   1.000
_cell.angle_alpha   90.00
_cell.angle_beta   90.00
_cell.angle_gamma   90.00
#
_symmetry.space_group_name_H-M   'P 1'
#
loop_
_entity.id
_entity.type
_entity.pdbx_description
1 polymer ?
#
loop_
_entity_poly.entity_id
_entity_poly.type
_entity_poly.pdbx_seq_one_letter_code
_entity_poly.pdbx_strand_id
1 'polypeptide(L)'
;MTVQVLLPGVLATLAGGDKHVHVEPAGTTLGDVLDALESQHPMLGRRIRDETGQVRRFVNVYVDGDDVRFNGGLATPVRDGAEVQVLPSVAGG
;
A
#
# COMPACT_ATOMS: atom_id res chain seq x y z
N MET A 1 -9.42 -7.90 -11.22
CA MET A 1 -7.99 -7.56 -11.16
C MET A 1 -7.49 -7.87 -9.76
N THR A 2 -6.37 -8.57 -9.66
CA THR A 2 -5.77 -8.93 -8.37
C THR A 2 -4.40 -8.29 -8.26
N VAL A 3 -4.15 -7.67 -7.12
CA VAL A 3 -2.88 -7.01 -6.83
C VAL A 3 -2.33 -7.58 -5.53
N GLN A 4 -1.03 -7.83 -5.49
CA GLN A 4 -0.37 -8.35 -4.31
C GLN A 4 0.28 -7.19 -3.55
N VAL A 5 -0.04 -7.07 -2.26
CA VAL A 5 0.56 -6.06 -1.39
C VAL A 5 1.57 -6.75 -0.48
N LEU A 6 2.82 -6.29 -0.53
CA LEU A 6 3.89 -6.84 0.30
C LEU A 6 4.11 -5.93 1.50
N LEU A 7 4.12 -6.53 2.69
CA LEU A 7 4.21 -5.81 3.95
C LEU A 7 5.45 -6.23 4.73
N PRO A 8 6.12 -5.29 5.41
CA PRO A 8 7.16 -5.67 6.37
C PRO A 8 6.52 -6.31 7.59
N GLY A 9 7.31 -7.06 8.36
CA GLY A 9 6.79 -7.78 9.53
C GLY A 9 6.02 -6.91 10.50
N VAL A 10 6.50 -5.68 10.71
CA VAL A 10 5.87 -4.74 11.66
C VAL A 10 4.45 -4.35 11.22
N LEU A 11 4.19 -4.29 9.92
CA LEU A 11 2.85 -3.99 9.39
C LEU A 11 2.03 -5.25 9.15
N ALA A 12 2.69 -6.37 8.89
CA ALA A 12 2.02 -7.64 8.63
C ALA A 12 1.18 -8.09 9.83
N THR A 13 1.58 -7.72 11.04
CA THR A 13 0.82 -8.05 12.25
C THR A 13 -0.60 -7.45 12.20
N LEU A 14 -0.78 -6.35 11.49
CA LEU A 14 -2.08 -5.71 11.33
C LEU A 14 -2.92 -6.37 10.22
N ALA A 15 -2.33 -7.32 9.51
CA ALA A 15 -2.99 -8.10 8.46
C ALA A 15 -3.05 -9.58 8.84
N GLY A 16 -3.19 -9.88 10.12
CA GLY A 16 -3.26 -11.26 10.60
C GLY A 16 -1.94 -12.00 10.49
N GLY A 17 -0.82 -11.30 10.36
CA GLY A 17 0.51 -11.91 10.23
C GLY A 17 0.95 -12.14 8.80
N ASP A 18 0.11 -11.85 7.82
CA ASP A 18 0.45 -12.08 6.41
C ASP A 18 1.31 -10.95 5.86
N LYS A 19 2.45 -11.32 5.29
CA LYS A 19 3.32 -10.37 4.60
C LYS A 19 2.92 -10.17 3.15
N HIS A 20 2.06 -11.03 2.63
CA HIS A 20 1.55 -10.98 1.26
C HIS A 20 0.03 -10.94 1.31
N VAL A 21 -0.53 -9.79 1.01
CA VAL A 21 -1.98 -9.62 1.03
C VAL A 21 -2.47 -9.43 -0.40
N HIS A 22 -3.44 -10.25 -0.81
CA HIS A 22 -4.05 -10.11 -2.13
C HIS A 22 -5.29 -9.24 -2.01
N VAL A 23 -5.40 -8.23 -2.85
CA VAL A 23 -6.56 -7.34 -2.89
C VAL A 23 -7.12 -7.27 -4.30
N GLU A 24 -8.42 -6.97 -4.38
CA GLU A 24 -9.10 -6.78 -5.65
C GLU A 24 -9.63 -5.36 -5.68
N PRO A 25 -8.82 -4.40 -6.16
CA PRO A 25 -9.23 -3.00 -6.17
C PRO A 25 -10.39 -2.77 -7.14
N ALA A 26 -11.21 -1.77 -6.83
CA ALA A 26 -12.33 -1.40 -7.68
C ALA A 26 -11.90 -0.62 -8.93
N GLY A 27 -10.70 -0.05 -8.89
CA GLY A 27 -10.17 0.73 -10.00
C GLY A 27 -8.72 0.37 -10.28
N THR A 28 -8.02 1.22 -11.03
CA THR A 28 -6.69 0.91 -11.54
C THR A 28 -5.60 1.82 -10.98
N THR A 29 -5.84 2.50 -9.87
CA THR A 29 -4.85 3.37 -9.26
C THR A 29 -4.37 2.81 -7.93
N LEU A 30 -3.22 3.31 -7.48
CA LEU A 30 -2.72 2.95 -6.15
C LEU A 30 -3.74 3.30 -5.07
N GLY A 31 -4.42 4.44 -5.18
CA GLY A 31 -5.46 4.81 -4.23
C GLY A 31 -6.54 3.74 -4.12
N ASP A 32 -6.95 3.16 -5.26
CA ASP A 32 -7.95 2.09 -5.27
C ASP A 32 -7.41 0.83 -4.59
N VAL A 33 -6.13 0.52 -4.77
CA VAL A 33 -5.50 -0.62 -4.10
C VAL A 33 -5.49 -0.41 -2.59
N LEU A 34 -5.12 0.78 -2.15
CA LEU A 34 -5.07 1.07 -0.71
C LEU A 34 -6.47 1.13 -0.09
N ASP A 35 -7.48 1.56 -0.85
CA ASP A 35 -8.87 1.51 -0.39
C ASP A 35 -9.31 0.05 -0.17
N ALA A 36 -8.97 -0.84 -1.10
CA ALA A 36 -9.30 -2.26 -0.97
C ALA A 36 -8.57 -2.89 0.22
N LEU A 37 -7.30 -2.51 0.42
CA LEU A 37 -6.52 -3.00 1.54
C LEU A 37 -7.12 -2.54 2.87
N GLU A 38 -7.50 -1.28 2.96
CA GLU A 38 -8.11 -0.72 4.17
C GLU A 38 -9.47 -1.36 4.46
N SER A 39 -10.21 -1.73 3.43
CA SER A 39 -11.49 -2.42 3.59
C SER A 39 -11.29 -3.78 4.25
N GLN A 40 -10.21 -4.49 3.92
CA GLN A 40 -9.90 -5.79 4.55
C GLN A 40 -9.26 -5.63 5.93
N HIS A 41 -8.38 -4.63 6.08
CA HIS A 41 -7.58 -4.43 7.29
C HIS A 41 -7.58 -2.94 7.65
N PRO A 42 -8.62 -2.46 8.34
CA PRO A 42 -8.74 -1.02 8.64
C PRO A 42 -7.57 -0.43 9.40
N MET A 43 -7.05 -1.16 10.37
CA MET A 43 -5.91 -0.66 11.17
C MET A 43 -4.66 -0.53 10.31
N LEU A 44 -4.44 -1.46 9.40
CA LEU A 44 -3.32 -1.40 8.46
C LEU A 44 -3.47 -0.20 7.54
N GLY A 45 -4.66 0.03 7.03
CA GLY A 45 -4.93 1.17 6.15
C GLY A 45 -4.57 2.49 6.82
N ARG A 46 -4.88 2.64 8.09
CA ARG A 46 -4.58 3.85 8.85
C ARG A 46 -3.09 4.03 9.11
N ARG A 47 -2.33 2.94 9.15
CA ARG A 47 -0.89 3.03 9.30
C ARG A 47 -0.21 3.46 8.02
N ILE A 48 -0.82 3.19 6.87
CA ILE A 48 -0.26 3.55 5.57
C ILE A 48 -0.68 4.95 5.16
N ARG A 49 -1.96 5.30 5.35
CA ARG A 49 -2.51 6.60 4.99
C ARG A 49 -3.05 7.31 6.21
N ASP A 50 -2.95 8.64 6.19
CA ASP A 50 -3.52 9.46 7.24
C ASP A 50 -5.03 9.68 6.98
N GLU A 51 -5.66 10.48 7.83
CA GLU A 51 -7.09 10.76 7.75
C GLU A 51 -7.50 11.54 6.50
N THR A 52 -6.54 12.19 5.81
CA THR A 52 -6.78 12.88 4.55
C THR A 52 -6.69 11.96 3.35
N GLY A 53 -6.29 10.71 3.57
CA GLY A 53 -6.11 9.74 2.50
C GLY A 53 -4.72 9.74 1.87
N GLN A 54 -3.85 10.62 2.31
CA GLN A 54 -2.49 10.68 1.80
C GLN A 54 -1.59 9.65 2.48
N VAL A 55 -0.64 9.13 1.72
CA VAL A 55 0.37 8.22 2.29
C VAL A 55 1.16 8.97 3.35
N ARG A 56 1.33 8.33 4.50
CA ARG A 56 2.04 8.95 5.62
C ARG A 56 3.49 9.24 5.26
N ARG A 57 4.04 10.31 5.86
CA ARG A 57 5.39 10.79 5.59
C ARG A 57 6.46 9.70 5.71
N PHE A 58 6.32 8.83 6.70
CA PHE A 58 7.33 7.82 7.01
C PHE A 58 6.99 6.46 6.44
N VAL A 59 6.15 6.43 5.40
CA VAL A 59 5.80 5.22 4.68
C VAL A 59 6.20 5.39 3.22
N ASN A 60 6.94 4.43 2.70
CA ASN A 60 7.31 4.39 1.28
C ASN A 60 6.49 3.31 0.59
N VAL A 61 5.95 3.63 -0.57
CA VAL A 61 5.18 2.69 -1.37
C VAL A 61 5.81 2.57 -2.75
N TYR A 62 5.96 1.33 -3.22
CA TYR A 62 6.53 1.03 -4.53
C TYR A 62 5.52 0.21 -5.32
N VAL A 63 5.32 0.56 -6.58
CA VAL A 63 4.50 -0.23 -7.51
C VAL A 63 5.46 -0.83 -8.52
N ASP A 64 5.54 -2.16 -8.55
CA ASP A 64 6.46 -2.90 -9.42
C ASP A 64 7.90 -2.36 -9.34
N GLY A 65 8.32 -1.99 -8.12
CA GLY A 65 9.67 -1.51 -7.87
C GLY A 65 9.87 -0.01 -8.01
N ASP A 66 8.88 0.73 -8.47
CA ASP A 66 8.99 2.18 -8.66
C ASP A 66 8.36 2.94 -7.51
N ASP A 67 9.10 3.90 -6.95
CA ASP A 67 8.60 4.74 -5.86
C ASP A 67 7.47 5.64 -6.39
N VAL A 68 6.30 5.52 -5.77
CA VAL A 68 5.10 6.23 -6.25
C VAL A 68 5.20 7.74 -6.11
N ARG A 69 6.07 8.26 -5.22
CA ARG A 69 6.23 9.69 -5.07
C ARG A 69 6.73 10.36 -6.34
N PHE A 70 7.37 9.59 -7.21
CA PHE A 70 7.90 10.10 -8.47
C PHE A 70 7.07 9.66 -9.68
N ASN A 71 5.96 8.95 -9.44
CA ASN A 71 5.15 8.34 -10.50
C ASN A 71 3.65 8.62 -10.37
N GLY A 72 3.29 9.67 -9.68
CA GLY A 72 1.89 10.08 -9.59
C GLY A 72 1.23 9.86 -8.24
N GLY A 73 1.97 9.38 -7.22
CA GLY A 73 1.42 9.19 -5.89
C GLY A 73 0.22 8.24 -5.91
N LEU A 74 -0.89 8.66 -5.33
CA LEU A 74 -2.11 7.83 -5.29
C LEU A 74 -2.73 7.61 -6.66
N ALA A 75 -2.39 8.43 -7.66
CA ALA A 75 -2.87 8.27 -9.03
C ALA A 75 -2.00 7.33 -9.86
N THR A 76 -0.93 6.79 -9.28
CA THR A 76 -0.06 5.83 -9.96
C THR A 76 -0.89 4.68 -10.52
N PRO A 77 -0.78 4.37 -11.82
CA PRO A 77 -1.53 3.27 -12.39
C PRO A 77 -1.00 1.93 -11.90
N VAL A 78 -1.92 1.00 -11.66
CA VAL A 78 -1.61 -0.35 -11.18
C VAL A 78 -2.28 -1.34 -12.11
N ARG A 79 -1.55 -2.34 -12.58
CA ARG A 79 -2.06 -3.36 -13.48
C ARG A 79 -2.45 -4.63 -12.73
N ASP A 80 -3.26 -5.47 -13.37
CA ASP A 80 -3.54 -6.80 -12.86
C ASP A 80 -2.23 -7.56 -12.66
N GLY A 81 -2.09 -8.20 -11.52
CA GLY A 81 -0.88 -8.92 -11.17
C GLY A 81 0.25 -8.04 -10.65
N ALA A 82 0.04 -6.74 -10.52
CA ALA A 82 1.06 -5.84 -10.00
C ALA A 82 1.41 -6.16 -8.54
N GLU A 83 2.61 -5.73 -8.16
CA GLU A 83 3.10 -5.89 -6.80
C GLU A 83 3.26 -4.51 -6.19
N VAL A 84 2.58 -4.29 -5.06
CA VAL A 84 2.66 -3.04 -4.29
C VAL A 84 3.42 -3.36 -3.02
N GLN A 85 4.58 -2.74 -2.85
CA GLN A 85 5.41 -2.94 -1.67
C GLN A 85 5.30 -1.74 -0.75
N VAL A 86 5.01 -2.00 0.52
CA VAL A 86 4.92 -0.96 1.54
C VAL A 86 6.07 -1.15 2.52
N LEU A 87 6.87 -0.11 2.68
CA LEU A 87 8.01 -0.15 3.60
C LEU A 87 7.98 1.05 4.52
N PRO A 88 8.27 0.88 5.82
CA PRO A 88 8.42 2.04 6.68
C PRO A 88 9.72 2.76 6.31
N SER A 89 9.67 4.08 6.29
CA SER A 89 10.88 4.88 6.19
C SER A 89 11.52 4.91 7.56
N VAL A 90 12.84 4.75 7.61
CA VAL A 90 13.56 4.87 8.88
C VAL A 90 13.75 6.36 9.14
N ALA A 91 12.79 6.95 9.82
CA ALA A 91 12.78 8.37 10.06
C ALA A 91 13.99 8.80 10.88
N GLY A 92 14.63 9.87 10.43
CA GLY A 92 15.79 10.37 11.13
C GLY A 92 17.04 9.53 10.93
N GLY A 93 16.97 8.67 9.98
CA GLY A 93 18.08 7.78 9.68
C GLY A 93 17.62 6.41 9.70
#